data_91e4f29109170656bfda3c3977fa0245
#
_entry.id   91e4f29109170656bfda3c3977fa0245
#
_cell.length_a   1.000
_cell.length_b   1.000
_cell.length_c   1.000
_cell.angle_alpha   90.00
_cell.angle_beta   90.00
_cell.angle_gamma   90.00
#
_symmetry.space_group_name_H-M   'P 1'
#
loop_
_entity.id
_entity.type
_entity.pdbx_description
1 polymer ?
#
loop_
_entity_poly.entity_id
_entity_poly.type
_entity_poly.pdbx_seq_one_letter_code
_entity_poly.pdbx_strand_id
1 'polypeptide(L)'
;TTGVNFTVSDKMIIARALDELGVDYIEGGWPGANPTDDEFFNRDIDFKNSLFTAFGMTRKPSRSAANDPSLNALINSKASSICIVGKSSLFQVKEALSIDKNENLLMISDSIIEISKKNKEVIFDAEHFFDGYKFDKSYSIDCLKSAFDAGARWIVLCDTNGGTLPKEIYEIVSEIIDIIPGKKLGIHAHNDTENAVANSLAAIDAGVRHVQGTINGLGERCGNTNLISL
;
A
#
# COMPACT_ATOMS: atom_id res chain seq x y z
N THR A 1 5.94 15.51 -0.32
CA THR A 1 5.52 16.85 -0.83
C THR A 1 6.59 17.88 -0.49
N THR A 2 7.07 18.63 -1.46
CA THR A 2 8.08 19.67 -1.27
C THR A 2 7.58 20.72 -0.25
N GLY A 3 8.41 21.05 0.74
CA GLY A 3 8.07 22.03 1.78
C GLY A 3 7.22 21.48 2.94
N VAL A 4 6.84 20.22 2.91
CA VAL A 4 6.14 19.56 4.02
C VAL A 4 7.13 18.69 4.79
N ASN A 5 7.34 19.03 6.06
CA ASN A 5 8.19 18.27 6.98
C ASN A 5 7.51 18.25 8.35
N PHE A 6 6.89 17.13 8.70
CA PHE A 6 6.18 16.97 9.96
C PHE A 6 7.12 16.48 11.07
N THR A 7 7.06 17.17 12.21
CA THR A 7 7.64 16.67 13.46
C THR A 7 6.79 15.54 14.04
N VAL A 8 7.32 14.83 15.03
CA VAL A 8 6.55 13.81 15.76
C VAL A 8 5.27 14.42 16.37
N SER A 9 5.36 15.66 16.90
CA SER A 9 4.20 16.36 17.44
C SER A 9 3.14 16.64 16.38
N ASP A 10 3.54 17.10 15.19
CA ASP A 10 2.62 17.32 14.08
C ASP A 10 1.93 16.01 13.65
N LYS A 11 2.70 14.92 13.52
CA LYS A 11 2.16 13.59 13.21
C LYS A 11 1.13 13.13 14.24
N MET A 12 1.38 13.36 15.54
CA MET A 12 0.44 13.03 16.61
C MET A 12 -0.86 13.83 16.52
N ILE A 13 -0.80 15.12 16.21
CA ILE A 13 -1.99 15.97 16.04
C ILE A 13 -2.79 15.52 14.83
N ILE A 14 -2.12 15.31 13.69
CA ILE A 14 -2.76 14.87 12.45
C ILE A 14 -3.41 13.48 12.64
N ALA A 15 -2.69 12.54 13.24
CA ALA A 15 -3.20 11.19 13.45
C ALA A 15 -4.45 11.17 14.34
N ARG A 16 -4.51 11.98 15.39
CA ARG A 16 -5.71 12.12 16.23
C ARG A 16 -6.88 12.73 15.46
N ALA A 17 -6.63 13.76 14.65
CA ALA A 17 -7.67 14.37 13.83
C ALA A 17 -8.23 13.38 12.78
N LEU A 18 -7.39 12.52 12.21
CA LEU A 18 -7.81 11.46 11.29
C LEU A 18 -8.62 10.36 12.02
N ASP A 19 -8.23 9.99 13.23
CA ASP A 19 -8.99 9.06 14.05
C ASP A 19 -10.37 9.61 14.43
N GLU A 20 -10.46 10.90 14.78
CA GLU A 20 -11.72 11.61 15.05
C GLU A 20 -12.60 11.70 13.78
N LEU A 21 -11.99 11.85 12.62
CA LEU A 21 -12.68 11.82 11.32
C LEU A 21 -13.27 10.45 11.02
N GLY A 22 -12.73 9.38 11.62
CA GLY A 22 -13.22 8.02 11.49
C GLY A 22 -12.69 7.27 10.28
N VAL A 23 -11.47 7.56 9.81
CA VAL A 23 -10.80 6.73 8.81
C VAL A 23 -10.43 5.38 9.41
N ASP A 24 -10.48 4.30 8.61
CA ASP A 24 -10.24 2.94 9.13
C ASP A 24 -8.75 2.69 9.42
N TYR A 25 -7.84 3.31 8.66
CA TYR A 25 -6.38 3.12 8.75
C TYR A 25 -5.67 4.46 8.73
N ILE A 26 -4.67 4.63 9.60
CA ILE A 26 -3.78 5.81 9.61
C ILE A 26 -2.37 5.33 9.36
N GLU A 27 -1.86 5.54 8.15
CA GLU A 27 -0.49 5.23 7.79
C GLU A 27 0.43 6.36 8.23
N GLY A 28 1.28 6.05 9.21
CA GLY A 28 2.06 7.05 9.92
C GLY A 28 3.47 7.30 9.38
N GLY A 29 3.98 6.42 8.53
CA GLY A 29 5.34 6.49 7.99
C GLY A 29 6.05 5.15 8.01
N TRP A 30 7.38 5.16 7.89
CA TRP A 30 8.23 3.99 7.72
C TRP A 30 9.20 3.79 8.90
N PRO A 31 8.86 2.96 9.90
CA PRO A 31 9.79 2.57 10.97
C PRO A 31 11.06 1.94 10.42
N GLY A 32 12.20 2.37 10.92
CA GLY A 32 13.53 1.95 10.44
C GLY A 32 14.08 2.78 9.28
N ALA A 33 13.32 3.73 8.72
CA ALA A 33 13.79 4.58 7.64
C ALA A 33 14.41 5.90 8.14
N ASN A 34 13.90 6.46 9.22
CA ASN A 34 14.39 7.70 9.81
C ASN A 34 14.00 7.83 11.30
N PRO A 35 14.74 8.67 12.07
CA PRO A 35 14.49 8.82 13.52
C PRO A 35 13.09 9.38 13.88
N THR A 36 12.51 10.23 13.05
CA THR A 36 11.18 10.81 13.30
C THR A 36 10.10 9.72 13.25
N ASP A 37 10.16 8.83 12.27
CA ASP A 37 9.23 7.72 12.16
C ASP A 37 9.47 6.70 13.28
N ASP A 38 10.74 6.41 13.61
CA ASP A 38 11.06 5.52 14.73
C ASP A 38 10.47 6.05 16.04
N GLU A 39 10.63 7.34 16.33
CA GLU A 39 10.07 7.95 17.53
C GLU A 39 8.53 7.91 17.50
N PHE A 40 7.91 8.25 16.36
CA PHE A 40 6.45 8.26 16.23
C PHE A 40 5.85 6.88 16.49
N PHE A 41 6.45 5.81 15.89
CA PHE A 41 5.98 4.44 16.06
C PHE A 41 6.34 3.80 17.42
N ASN A 42 7.16 4.46 18.24
CA ASN A 42 7.42 4.07 19.62
C ASN A 42 6.48 4.74 20.63
N ARG A 43 5.63 5.70 20.18
CA ARG A 43 4.63 6.34 21.05
C ARG A 43 3.46 5.39 21.33
N ASP A 44 2.92 5.47 22.52
CA ASP A 44 1.64 4.83 22.84
C ASP A 44 0.52 5.72 22.29
N ILE A 45 -0.13 5.25 21.24
CA ILE A 45 -1.24 5.94 20.60
C ILE A 45 -2.45 5.03 20.72
N ASP A 46 -3.47 5.51 21.42
CA ASP A 46 -4.75 4.82 21.56
C ASP A 46 -5.76 5.48 20.59
N PHE A 47 -5.92 4.87 19.41
CA PHE A 47 -6.95 5.25 18.45
C PHE A 47 -8.26 4.54 18.78
N LYS A 48 -9.38 5.28 18.65
CA LYS A 48 -10.72 4.76 18.93
C LYS A 48 -11.38 4.13 17.71
N ASN A 49 -11.08 4.66 16.53
CA ASN A 49 -11.75 4.32 15.28
C ASN A 49 -10.81 3.70 14.26
N SER A 50 -9.51 3.98 14.35
CA SER A 50 -8.54 3.67 13.30
C SER A 50 -7.53 2.61 13.73
N LEU A 51 -7.02 1.85 12.76
CA LEU A 51 -5.84 1.01 12.94
C LEU A 51 -4.57 1.80 12.62
N PHE A 52 -3.64 1.84 13.58
CA PHE A 52 -2.32 2.43 13.37
C PHE A 52 -1.52 1.54 12.41
N THR A 53 -1.10 2.10 11.28
CA THR A 53 -0.48 1.38 10.17
C THR A 53 0.94 1.89 9.92
N ALA A 54 1.89 0.95 9.87
CA ALA A 54 3.26 1.22 9.44
C ALA A 54 3.40 0.88 7.96
N PHE A 55 4.13 1.72 7.21
CA PHE A 55 4.47 1.47 5.81
C PHE A 55 5.89 0.92 5.68
N GLY A 56 6.12 0.08 4.68
CA GLY A 56 7.44 -0.40 4.31
C GLY A 56 7.43 -1.21 3.02
N MET A 57 8.46 -2.03 2.82
CA MET A 57 8.62 -2.86 1.63
C MET A 57 8.60 -4.35 1.99
N THR A 58 8.40 -5.20 0.98
CA THR A 58 8.73 -6.62 1.07
C THR A 58 10.20 -6.82 1.47
N ARG A 59 10.54 -8.02 1.97
CA ARG A 59 11.94 -8.38 2.26
C ARG A 59 12.86 -8.10 1.07
N LYS A 60 14.14 -7.91 1.34
CA LYS A 60 15.13 -7.76 0.27
C LYS A 60 15.38 -9.10 -0.44
N PRO A 61 15.80 -9.06 -1.72
CA PRO A 61 16.21 -10.26 -2.46
C PRO A 61 17.25 -11.09 -1.71
N SER A 62 17.19 -12.41 -1.88
CA SER A 62 18.14 -13.37 -1.31
C SER A 62 18.26 -13.35 0.21
N ARG A 63 17.29 -12.76 0.92
CA ARG A 63 17.23 -12.71 2.38
C ARG A 63 15.93 -13.33 2.87
N SER A 64 15.96 -14.09 3.97
CA SER A 64 14.73 -14.57 4.57
C SER A 64 13.95 -13.44 5.23
N ALA A 65 12.63 -13.49 5.21
CA ALA A 65 11.78 -12.48 5.84
C ALA A 65 12.06 -12.32 7.34
N ALA A 66 12.31 -13.42 8.06
CA ALA A 66 12.64 -13.40 9.49
C ALA A 66 13.95 -12.67 9.82
N ASN A 67 14.89 -12.57 8.87
CA ASN A 67 16.19 -11.93 9.07
C ASN A 67 16.32 -10.61 8.31
N ASP A 68 15.24 -10.08 7.75
CA ASP A 68 15.26 -8.78 7.07
C ASP A 68 15.13 -7.64 8.10
N PRO A 69 16.14 -6.75 8.25
CA PRO A 69 16.11 -5.69 9.26
C PRO A 69 14.97 -4.69 9.04
N SER A 70 14.64 -4.37 7.77
CA SER A 70 13.57 -3.41 7.45
C SER A 70 12.22 -4.01 7.82
N LEU A 71 11.99 -5.27 7.47
CA LEU A 71 10.77 -5.97 7.84
C LEU A 71 10.64 -6.15 9.36
N ASN A 72 11.76 -6.45 10.04
CA ASN A 72 11.78 -6.55 11.50
C ASN A 72 11.48 -5.22 12.19
N ALA A 73 11.92 -4.08 11.63
CA ALA A 73 11.57 -2.77 12.17
C ALA A 73 10.06 -2.51 12.11
N LEU A 74 9.40 -2.88 11.00
CA LEU A 74 7.95 -2.82 10.87
C LEU A 74 7.24 -3.71 11.88
N ILE A 75 7.68 -4.97 11.96
CA ILE A 75 7.09 -5.98 12.85
C ILE A 75 7.20 -5.57 14.34
N ASN A 76 8.33 -4.99 14.73
CA ASN A 76 8.59 -4.59 16.12
C ASN A 76 7.99 -3.22 16.48
N SER A 77 7.48 -2.45 15.52
CA SER A 77 6.79 -1.19 15.77
C SER A 77 5.49 -1.40 16.56
N LYS A 78 4.95 -0.34 17.17
CA LYS A 78 3.64 -0.40 17.87
C LYS A 78 2.43 -0.38 16.92
N ALA A 79 2.64 -0.35 15.61
CA ALA A 79 1.56 -0.45 14.63
C ALA A 79 0.82 -1.79 14.76
N SER A 80 -0.50 -1.76 14.65
CA SER A 80 -1.37 -2.94 14.64
C SER A 80 -1.58 -3.49 13.22
N SER A 81 -1.36 -2.66 12.21
CA SER A 81 -1.42 -3.01 10.79
C SER A 81 -0.11 -2.61 10.10
N ILE A 82 0.27 -3.34 9.08
CA ILE A 82 1.46 -3.07 8.27
C ILE A 82 1.08 -3.09 6.80
N CYS A 83 1.33 -1.97 6.11
CA CYS A 83 1.25 -1.85 4.67
C CYS A 83 2.63 -2.10 4.07
N ILE A 84 2.76 -3.10 3.22
CA ILE A 84 4.01 -3.37 2.49
C ILE A 84 3.82 -3.20 0.99
N VAL A 85 4.73 -2.43 0.39
CA VAL A 85 4.78 -2.29 -1.07
C VAL A 85 5.64 -3.38 -1.69
N GLY A 86 5.16 -3.94 -2.82
CA GLY A 86 5.90 -4.88 -3.65
C GLY A 86 5.65 -4.63 -5.13
N LYS A 87 6.68 -4.87 -5.97
CA LYS A 87 6.58 -4.66 -7.41
C LYS A 87 5.61 -5.64 -8.05
N SER A 88 4.67 -5.14 -8.86
CA SER A 88 3.68 -5.94 -9.59
C SER A 88 3.81 -5.78 -11.11
N SER A 89 4.84 -5.07 -11.57
CA SER A 89 5.22 -4.94 -12.97
C SER A 89 6.49 -5.73 -13.25
N LEU A 90 6.46 -6.64 -14.21
CA LEU A 90 7.64 -7.44 -14.61
C LEU A 90 8.79 -6.54 -15.08
N PHE A 91 8.49 -5.42 -15.72
CA PHE A 91 9.49 -4.42 -16.09
C PHE A 91 10.20 -3.89 -14.84
N GLN A 92 9.47 -3.47 -13.81
CA GLN A 92 10.06 -2.95 -12.57
C GLN A 92 10.84 -4.02 -11.79
N VAL A 93 10.40 -5.27 -11.80
CA VAL A 93 11.12 -6.38 -11.16
C VAL A 93 12.50 -6.57 -11.80
N LYS A 94 12.58 -6.51 -13.12
CA LYS A 94 13.84 -6.66 -13.87
C LYS A 94 14.75 -5.46 -13.73
N GLU A 95 14.22 -4.26 -13.96
CA GLU A 95 15.03 -3.03 -14.06
C GLU A 95 15.36 -2.44 -12.67
N ALA A 96 14.40 -2.41 -11.75
CA ALA A 96 14.61 -1.79 -10.44
C ALA A 96 15.15 -2.77 -9.38
N LEU A 97 14.69 -4.02 -9.38
CA LEU A 97 15.15 -5.01 -8.40
C LEU A 97 16.25 -5.93 -8.94
N SER A 98 16.43 -6.04 -10.26
CA SER A 98 17.41 -6.91 -10.92
C SER A 98 17.28 -8.40 -10.48
N ILE A 99 16.04 -8.88 -10.32
CA ILE A 99 15.73 -10.25 -9.90
C ILE A 99 14.80 -10.94 -10.90
N ASP A 100 14.66 -12.25 -10.77
CA ASP A 100 13.66 -13.00 -11.53
C ASP A 100 12.26 -12.87 -10.91
N LYS A 101 11.25 -13.23 -11.71
CA LYS A 101 9.85 -13.12 -11.31
C LYS A 101 9.47 -14.00 -10.11
N ASN A 102 10.10 -15.18 -9.98
CA ASN A 102 9.75 -16.12 -8.92
C ASN A 102 10.27 -15.62 -7.57
N GLU A 103 11.48 -15.05 -7.54
CA GLU A 103 12.02 -14.43 -6.33
C GLU A 103 11.10 -13.28 -5.85
N ASN A 104 10.58 -12.45 -6.76
CA ASN A 104 9.65 -11.39 -6.36
C ASN A 104 8.33 -11.96 -5.79
N LEU A 105 7.78 -13.01 -6.36
CA LEU A 105 6.58 -13.67 -5.82
C LEU A 105 6.85 -14.24 -4.42
N LEU A 106 8.01 -14.84 -4.20
CA LEU A 106 8.45 -15.31 -2.88
C LEU A 106 8.66 -14.15 -1.90
N MET A 107 9.23 -13.03 -2.35
CA MET A 107 9.38 -11.83 -1.50
C MET A 107 8.03 -11.32 -1.00
N ILE A 108 7.00 -11.32 -1.85
CA ILE A 108 5.63 -10.94 -1.49
C ILE A 108 5.07 -11.91 -0.45
N SER A 109 5.02 -13.20 -0.77
CA SER A 109 4.40 -14.20 0.12
C SER A 109 5.12 -14.35 1.45
N ASP A 110 6.46 -14.45 1.45
CA ASP A 110 7.25 -14.64 2.67
C ASP A 110 7.09 -13.44 3.64
N SER A 111 7.05 -12.21 3.09
CA SER A 111 6.88 -11.01 3.90
C SER A 111 5.52 -10.95 4.58
N ILE A 112 4.45 -11.27 3.85
CA ILE A 112 3.09 -11.28 4.39
C ILE A 112 2.95 -12.36 5.46
N ILE A 113 3.46 -13.57 5.20
CA ILE A 113 3.43 -14.67 6.16
C ILE A 113 4.20 -14.31 7.44
N GLU A 114 5.39 -13.70 7.31
CA GLU A 114 6.21 -13.35 8.49
C GLU A 114 5.54 -12.29 9.36
N ILE A 115 4.94 -11.25 8.76
CA ILE A 115 4.19 -10.22 9.48
C ILE A 115 2.97 -10.84 10.18
N SER A 116 2.23 -11.69 9.49
CA SER A 116 1.00 -12.32 10.01
C SER A 116 1.27 -13.22 11.22
N LYS A 117 2.45 -13.85 11.33
CA LYS A 117 2.87 -14.63 12.52
C LYS A 117 2.90 -13.80 13.81
N LYS A 118 2.96 -12.47 13.69
CA LYS A 118 2.97 -11.54 14.83
C LYS A 118 1.60 -10.94 15.12
N ASN A 119 0.53 -11.53 14.56
CA ASN A 119 -0.86 -11.08 14.70
C ASN A 119 -1.09 -9.62 14.24
N LYS A 120 -0.30 -9.14 13.28
CA LYS A 120 -0.51 -7.85 12.63
C LYS A 120 -1.30 -8.03 11.34
N GLU A 121 -2.23 -7.13 11.08
CA GLU A 121 -2.94 -7.10 9.83
C GLU A 121 -2.02 -6.64 8.70
N VAL A 122 -2.12 -7.24 7.52
CA VAL A 122 -1.24 -6.94 6.38
C VAL A 122 -2.03 -6.36 5.23
N ILE A 123 -1.60 -5.19 4.77
CA ILE A 123 -2.01 -4.57 3.53
C ILE A 123 -0.87 -4.75 2.52
N PHE A 124 -1.18 -5.19 1.32
CA PHE A 124 -0.20 -5.32 0.23
C PHE A 124 -0.51 -4.31 -0.87
N ASP A 125 0.39 -3.37 -1.08
CA ASP A 125 0.34 -2.41 -2.18
C ASP A 125 1.06 -2.98 -3.40
N ALA A 126 0.28 -3.34 -4.41
CA ALA A 126 0.75 -3.86 -5.69
C ALA A 126 1.28 -2.72 -6.57
N GLU A 127 2.52 -2.30 -6.34
CA GLU A 127 3.15 -1.14 -6.97
C GLU A 127 3.30 -1.33 -8.48
N HIS A 128 2.95 -0.29 -9.25
CA HIS A 128 2.91 -0.30 -10.73
C HIS A 128 1.94 -1.36 -11.30
N PHE A 129 0.85 -1.66 -10.58
CA PHE A 129 -0.06 -2.72 -11.01
C PHE A 129 -0.67 -2.45 -12.39
N PHE A 130 -1.24 -1.27 -12.61
CA PHE A 130 -1.94 -0.98 -13.88
C PHE A 130 -0.99 -0.96 -15.07
N ASP A 131 0.20 -0.41 -14.93
CA ASP A 131 1.22 -0.48 -15.99
C ASP A 131 1.70 -1.92 -16.21
N GLY A 132 1.93 -2.65 -15.12
CA GLY A 132 2.33 -4.05 -15.16
C GLY A 132 1.27 -4.93 -15.82
N TYR A 133 0.00 -4.72 -15.52
CA TYR A 133 -1.13 -5.42 -16.11
C TYR A 133 -1.21 -5.21 -17.64
N LYS A 134 -0.98 -3.98 -18.09
CA LYS A 134 -0.94 -3.67 -19.54
C LYS A 134 0.29 -4.29 -20.24
N PHE A 135 1.41 -4.45 -19.51
CA PHE A 135 2.65 -5.01 -20.05
C PHE A 135 2.70 -6.55 -20.01
N ASP A 136 2.37 -7.15 -18.87
CA ASP A 136 2.29 -8.61 -18.63
C ASP A 136 1.18 -8.91 -17.63
N LYS A 137 -0.03 -9.06 -18.14
CA LYS A 137 -1.24 -9.32 -17.35
C LYS A 137 -1.10 -10.53 -16.42
N SER A 138 -0.56 -11.63 -16.95
CA SER A 138 -0.44 -12.89 -16.20
C SER A 138 0.44 -12.68 -14.97
N TYR A 139 1.59 -12.07 -15.13
CA TYR A 139 2.53 -11.83 -14.03
C TYR A 139 1.96 -10.89 -12.96
N SER A 140 1.31 -9.80 -13.38
CA SER A 140 0.69 -8.88 -12.42
C SER A 140 -0.39 -9.57 -11.59
N ILE A 141 -1.19 -10.45 -12.21
CA ILE A 141 -2.18 -11.28 -11.50
C ILE A 141 -1.49 -12.27 -10.55
N ASP A 142 -0.38 -12.88 -10.95
CA ASP A 142 0.37 -13.80 -10.08
C ASP A 142 0.88 -13.10 -8.82
N CYS A 143 1.30 -11.82 -8.90
CA CYS A 143 1.66 -11.02 -7.73
C CYS A 143 0.48 -10.84 -6.77
N LEU A 144 -0.72 -10.51 -7.31
CA LEU A 144 -1.93 -10.39 -6.47
C LEU A 144 -2.31 -11.71 -5.80
N LYS A 145 -2.25 -12.82 -6.55
CA LYS A 145 -2.54 -14.16 -6.01
C LYS A 145 -1.55 -14.54 -4.92
N SER A 146 -0.26 -14.28 -5.13
CA SER A 146 0.77 -14.52 -4.11
C SER A 146 0.48 -13.79 -2.80
N ALA A 147 0.02 -12.55 -2.87
CA ALA A 147 -0.40 -11.79 -1.70
C ALA A 147 -1.69 -12.32 -1.06
N PHE A 148 -2.68 -12.67 -1.88
CA PHE A 148 -3.96 -13.21 -1.43
C PHE A 148 -3.80 -14.54 -0.70
N ASP A 149 -3.07 -15.48 -1.31
CA ASP A 149 -2.83 -16.83 -0.77
C ASP A 149 -1.97 -16.76 0.50
N ALA A 150 -1.07 -15.79 0.60
CA ALA A 150 -0.29 -15.53 1.81
C ALA A 150 -1.10 -14.90 2.96
N GLY A 151 -2.34 -14.48 2.71
CA GLY A 151 -3.27 -14.03 3.74
C GLY A 151 -3.34 -12.50 3.93
N ALA A 152 -2.93 -11.69 2.95
CA ALA A 152 -3.13 -10.25 3.03
C ALA A 152 -4.60 -9.89 3.28
N ARG A 153 -4.83 -8.91 4.17
CA ARG A 153 -6.19 -8.40 4.45
C ARG A 153 -6.72 -7.60 3.28
N TRP A 154 -5.88 -6.71 2.77
CA TRP A 154 -6.16 -5.88 1.60
C TRP A 154 -5.06 -6.05 0.55
N ILE A 155 -5.47 -6.08 -0.71
CA ILE A 155 -4.61 -6.09 -1.88
C ILE A 155 -4.94 -4.84 -2.68
N VAL A 156 -4.04 -3.88 -2.66
CA VAL A 156 -4.27 -2.54 -3.19
C VAL A 156 -3.65 -2.43 -4.58
N LEU A 157 -4.46 -2.11 -5.56
CA LEU A 157 -4.04 -1.91 -6.95
C LEU A 157 -3.51 -0.48 -7.09
N CYS A 158 -2.21 -0.33 -7.37
CA CYS A 158 -1.58 0.99 -7.42
C CYS A 158 -1.47 1.51 -8.85
N ASP A 159 -2.08 2.66 -9.12
CA ASP A 159 -1.79 3.50 -10.30
C ASP A 159 -0.62 4.43 -9.96
N THR A 160 0.58 3.81 -9.86
CA THR A 160 1.79 4.46 -9.34
C THR A 160 2.24 5.64 -10.19
N ASN A 161 2.07 5.57 -11.50
CA ASN A 161 2.42 6.65 -12.44
C ASN A 161 1.25 7.66 -12.62
N GLY A 162 0.06 7.37 -12.09
CA GLY A 162 -1.12 8.24 -12.23
C GLY A 162 -1.57 8.46 -13.68
N GLY A 163 -1.25 7.51 -14.56
CA GLY A 163 -1.50 7.61 -15.99
C GLY A 163 -2.69 6.81 -16.51
N THR A 164 -3.35 6.03 -15.65
CA THR A 164 -4.49 5.21 -16.06
C THR A 164 -5.77 6.03 -16.07
N LEU A 165 -6.61 5.84 -17.07
CA LEU A 165 -7.88 6.58 -17.17
C LEU A 165 -9.02 5.85 -16.43
N PRO A 166 -10.07 6.57 -15.96
CA PRO A 166 -11.14 5.97 -15.16
C PRO A 166 -11.84 4.77 -15.80
N LYS A 167 -12.03 4.81 -17.12
CA LYS A 167 -12.60 3.67 -17.86
C LYS A 167 -11.70 2.44 -17.81
N GLU A 168 -10.39 2.62 -17.98
CA GLU A 168 -9.42 1.52 -17.89
C GLU A 168 -9.37 0.94 -16.48
N ILE A 169 -9.41 1.80 -15.44
CA ILE A 169 -9.50 1.37 -14.04
C ILE A 169 -10.72 0.46 -13.84
N TYR A 170 -11.89 0.91 -14.28
CA TYR A 170 -13.13 0.14 -14.14
C TYR A 170 -13.03 -1.22 -14.85
N GLU A 171 -12.57 -1.25 -16.11
CA GLU A 171 -12.45 -2.47 -16.90
C GLU A 171 -11.46 -3.47 -16.25
N ILE A 172 -10.26 -3.01 -15.88
CA ILE A 172 -9.23 -3.86 -15.27
C ILE A 172 -9.71 -4.37 -13.90
N VAL A 173 -10.24 -3.50 -13.05
CA VAL A 173 -10.72 -3.90 -11.71
C VAL A 173 -11.88 -4.90 -11.82
N SER A 174 -12.79 -4.73 -12.78
CA SER A 174 -13.90 -5.67 -13.01
C SER A 174 -13.40 -7.08 -13.34
N GLU A 175 -12.31 -7.20 -14.09
CA GLU A 175 -11.69 -8.51 -14.38
C GLU A 175 -10.99 -9.09 -13.12
N ILE A 176 -10.35 -8.23 -12.30
CA ILE A 176 -9.64 -8.70 -11.10
C ILE A 176 -10.61 -9.20 -10.03
N ILE A 177 -11.82 -8.65 -9.93
CA ILE A 177 -12.85 -9.08 -8.96
C ILE A 177 -13.28 -10.53 -9.18
N ASP A 178 -13.22 -11.03 -10.41
CA ASP A 178 -13.50 -12.44 -10.71
C ASP A 178 -12.40 -13.39 -10.15
N ILE A 179 -11.22 -12.85 -9.84
CA ILE A 179 -10.05 -13.59 -9.35
C ILE A 179 -9.91 -13.40 -7.82
N ILE A 180 -10.01 -12.16 -7.35
CA ILE A 180 -9.88 -11.79 -5.94
C ILE A 180 -11.14 -11.02 -5.51
N PRO A 181 -11.86 -11.47 -4.48
CA PRO A 181 -13.10 -10.82 -4.06
C PRO A 181 -12.92 -9.33 -3.76
N GLY A 182 -13.82 -8.46 -4.25
CA GLY A 182 -13.76 -7.01 -4.08
C GLY A 182 -13.63 -6.55 -2.63
N LYS A 183 -14.19 -7.32 -1.67
CA LYS A 183 -14.02 -7.09 -0.22
C LYS A 183 -12.59 -7.28 0.29
N LYS A 184 -11.67 -7.69 -0.57
CA LYS A 184 -10.23 -7.84 -0.33
C LYS A 184 -9.40 -6.87 -1.17
N LEU A 185 -10.04 -6.13 -2.09
CA LEU A 185 -9.36 -5.24 -3.01
C LEU A 185 -9.42 -3.77 -2.56
N GLY A 186 -8.31 -3.08 -2.80
CA GLY A 186 -8.14 -1.64 -2.63
C GLY A 186 -7.64 -0.96 -3.90
N ILE A 187 -7.66 0.37 -3.88
CA ILE A 187 -7.10 1.26 -4.91
C ILE A 187 -6.21 2.31 -4.26
N HIS A 188 -5.05 2.57 -4.87
CA HIS A 188 -4.16 3.68 -4.58
C HIS A 188 -3.84 4.40 -5.88
N ALA A 189 -4.41 5.59 -6.08
CA ALA A 189 -4.23 6.33 -7.31
C ALA A 189 -3.45 7.62 -7.08
N HIS A 190 -2.38 7.81 -7.90
CA HIS A 190 -1.68 9.09 -8.02
C HIS A 190 -2.41 10.05 -8.97
N ASN A 191 -2.13 11.35 -8.84
CA ASN A 191 -2.93 12.40 -9.46
C ASN A 191 -2.24 13.08 -10.67
N ASP A 192 -1.30 12.41 -11.31
CA ASP A 192 -0.49 13.00 -12.40
C ASP A 192 -1.32 13.42 -13.62
N THR A 193 -2.43 12.76 -13.88
CA THR A 193 -3.42 13.13 -14.92
C THR A 193 -4.66 13.82 -14.35
N GLU A 194 -4.62 14.28 -13.09
CA GLU A 194 -5.77 14.87 -12.37
C GLU A 194 -6.97 13.93 -12.22
N ASN A 195 -6.77 12.61 -12.37
CA ASN A 195 -7.83 11.61 -12.34
C ASN A 195 -7.88 10.77 -11.03
N ALA A 196 -7.06 11.02 -10.03
CA ALA A 196 -6.95 10.13 -8.86
C ALA A 196 -8.30 9.89 -8.16
N VAL A 197 -9.12 10.94 -7.96
CA VAL A 197 -10.47 10.81 -7.37
C VAL A 197 -11.41 10.05 -8.32
N ALA A 198 -11.41 10.38 -9.61
CA ALA A 198 -12.23 9.71 -10.61
C ALA A 198 -11.85 8.22 -10.74
N ASN A 199 -10.54 7.91 -10.71
CA ASN A 199 -10.02 6.55 -10.72
C ASN A 199 -10.47 5.76 -9.48
N SER A 200 -10.43 6.38 -8.30
CA SER A 200 -10.89 5.77 -7.06
C SER A 200 -12.41 5.48 -7.10
N LEU A 201 -13.21 6.42 -7.60
CA LEU A 201 -14.65 6.20 -7.79
C LEU A 201 -14.93 5.09 -8.80
N ALA A 202 -14.21 5.04 -9.93
CA ALA A 202 -14.35 3.98 -10.92
C ALA A 202 -14.00 2.59 -10.33
N ALA A 203 -12.97 2.51 -9.47
CA ALA A 203 -12.62 1.28 -8.78
C ALA A 203 -13.69 0.85 -7.76
N ILE A 204 -14.29 1.80 -7.04
CA ILE A 204 -15.41 1.54 -6.10
C ILE A 204 -16.63 1.02 -6.87
N ASP A 205 -16.97 1.65 -7.98
CA ASP A 205 -18.09 1.22 -8.85
C ASP A 205 -17.86 -0.19 -9.40
N ALA A 206 -16.62 -0.53 -9.73
CA ALA A 206 -16.23 -1.89 -10.11
C ALA A 206 -16.25 -2.89 -8.94
N GLY A 207 -16.31 -2.45 -7.67
CA GLY A 207 -16.51 -3.33 -6.51
C GLY A 207 -15.37 -3.33 -5.47
N VAL A 208 -14.34 -2.49 -5.60
CA VAL A 208 -13.30 -2.27 -4.58
C VAL A 208 -13.92 -1.73 -3.29
N ARG A 209 -13.33 -2.07 -2.13
CA ARG A 209 -13.84 -1.68 -0.80
C ARG A 209 -12.81 -1.02 0.11
N HIS A 210 -11.60 -0.79 -0.37
CA HIS A 210 -10.56 -0.06 0.34
C HIS A 210 -9.98 1.02 -0.58
N VAL A 211 -9.84 2.25 -0.09
CA VAL A 211 -9.22 3.35 -0.82
C VAL A 211 -8.11 3.94 0.02
N GLN A 212 -6.93 4.04 -0.54
CA GLN A 212 -5.84 4.83 0.03
C GLN A 212 -5.83 6.21 -0.60
N GLY A 213 -5.72 7.22 0.23
CA GLY A 213 -5.68 8.62 -0.20
C GLY A 213 -5.18 9.51 0.92
N THR A 214 -5.15 10.80 0.68
CA THR A 214 -4.64 11.78 1.63
C THR A 214 -5.61 12.96 1.76
N ILE A 215 -5.55 13.66 2.90
CA ILE A 215 -6.30 14.91 3.06
C ILE A 215 -5.74 15.95 2.07
N ASN A 216 -6.63 16.57 1.33
CA ASN A 216 -6.33 17.52 0.26
C ASN A 216 -5.45 16.94 -0.88
N GLY A 217 -5.34 15.63 -1.01
CA GLY A 217 -4.57 14.98 -2.06
C GLY A 217 -3.06 15.18 -1.95
N LEU A 218 -2.52 15.54 -0.79
CA LEU A 218 -1.09 15.71 -0.57
C LEU A 218 -0.35 14.39 -0.87
N GLY A 219 0.75 14.48 -1.63
CA GLY A 219 1.53 13.28 -1.99
C GLY A 219 2.69 13.59 -2.92
N GLU A 220 3.29 12.55 -3.48
CA GLU A 220 4.38 12.67 -4.45
C GLU A 220 3.90 13.32 -5.75
N ARG A 221 4.79 14.05 -6.40
CA ARG A 221 4.55 14.72 -7.69
C ARG A 221 3.30 15.60 -7.65
N CYS A 222 2.23 15.17 -8.34
CA CYS A 222 0.95 15.89 -8.42
C CYS A 222 -0.04 15.51 -7.29
N GLY A 223 0.33 14.59 -6.42
CA GLY A 223 -0.47 14.16 -5.27
C GLY A 223 -1.16 12.81 -5.45
N ASN A 224 -2.06 12.52 -4.51
CA ASN A 224 -2.82 11.28 -4.40
C ASN A 224 -4.33 11.56 -4.48
N THR A 225 -5.15 10.52 -4.36
CA THR A 225 -6.59 10.68 -4.18
C THR A 225 -6.89 11.59 -3.00
N ASN A 226 -7.63 12.67 -3.25
CA ASN A 226 -8.09 13.58 -2.21
C ASN A 226 -9.29 12.98 -1.47
N LEU A 227 -9.09 12.56 -0.22
CA LEU A 227 -10.14 11.94 0.60
C LEU A 227 -11.30 12.89 0.89
N ILE A 228 -11.06 14.21 0.95
CA ILE A 228 -12.15 15.20 1.15
C ILE A 228 -13.07 15.24 -0.07
N SER A 229 -12.52 15.10 -1.27
CA SER A 229 -13.32 15.08 -2.50
C SER A 229 -14.03 13.74 -2.71
N LEU A 230 -13.41 12.65 -2.28
CA LEU A 230 -13.95 11.30 -2.40
C LEU A 230 -15.15 11.10 -1.48
#